data_46105c382b4b29cabf5a151727d7869d
#
_entry.id   46105c382b4b29cabf5a151727d7869d
#
_cell.length_a   1.000
_cell.length_b   1.000
_cell.length_c   1.000
_cell.angle_alpha   90.00
_cell.angle_beta   90.00
_cell.angle_gamma   90.00
#
_symmetry.space_group_name_H-M   'P 1'
#
loop_
_entity.id
_entity.type
_entity.pdbx_description
1 polymer ?
#
loop_
_entity_poly.entity_id
_entity_poly.type
_entity_poly.pdbx_seq_one_letter_code
_entity_poly.pdbx_strand_id
1 'polypeptide(L)'
;YIQRYQQIIGDYPYSDFHVISAPIPVGLGFPNLTYVGRQVIPLPFMRTRSLAHEVLHNWWGNAVSVDYASGNWAEGLTTYLADYALAADQSREAAQSMRIKWLRDYAALPAERDQPVTAFTSKQHQAAQVIGYNKVAFIFHMLTREIGQAAFDDGLRGFWQKHKHDTASWRDLQVAFELAAGQDLDWFFAQWLLRSGAPRLSLGAHSVDQDEAGFRTRVEILQPVTGYRFQLPVSLTTVDGTRQYDITIDDNLTRVEFVTPTKPLYFQADPDSDVFRRLHRNETPPILRDVTLDPETRTLVASNDAEFTAAARNLASRLLDTQPRFDNLAAAQQPGNSLLLITTNDRLNEDLKLLGLKRPSALPKVAYSAEVWTTRRANGATVVVVSAANTNDLKSLLRPLPHYGGQSYVLFEAGRALSRGIWPIARGALYRDLGPLAPGSL
;
A
#
# COMPACT_ATOMS: atom_id res chain seq x y z
N TYR A 1 2.71 -20.64 14.37
CA TYR A 1 3.28 -20.20 13.11
C TYR A 1 4.18 -21.27 12.50
N ILE A 2 5.15 -21.83 13.22
CA ILE A 2 6.05 -22.86 12.69
C ILE A 2 5.25 -23.99 12.04
N GLN A 3 4.29 -24.60 12.73
CA GLN A 3 3.45 -25.67 12.18
C GLN A 3 2.70 -25.26 10.90
N ARG A 4 2.18 -24.02 10.85
CA ARG A 4 1.53 -23.47 9.66
C ARG A 4 2.49 -23.45 8.46
N TYR A 5 3.68 -22.91 8.65
CA TYR A 5 4.65 -22.77 7.55
C TYR A 5 5.25 -24.12 7.14
N GLN A 6 5.42 -25.06 8.07
CA GLN A 6 5.79 -26.45 7.72
C GLN A 6 4.78 -27.09 6.75
N GLN A 7 3.50 -26.85 6.93
CA GLN A 7 2.45 -27.37 6.03
C GLN A 7 2.50 -26.77 4.63
N ILE A 8 2.86 -25.49 4.52
CA ILE A 8 2.87 -24.76 3.25
C ILE A 8 4.18 -24.95 2.51
N ILE A 9 5.31 -24.90 3.22
CA ILE A 9 6.67 -24.81 2.65
C ILE A 9 7.42 -26.14 2.79
N GLY A 10 7.46 -26.67 4.00
CA GLY A 10 8.26 -27.84 4.39
C GLY A 10 8.90 -27.65 5.76
N ASP A 11 9.70 -28.62 6.18
CA ASP A 11 10.23 -28.70 7.55
C ASP A 11 10.91 -27.40 8.00
N TYR A 12 10.70 -27.07 9.27
CA TYR A 12 11.41 -25.98 9.94
C TYR A 12 12.93 -26.24 9.94
N PRO A 13 13.75 -25.27 9.51
CA PRO A 13 15.17 -25.52 9.27
C PRO A 13 16.03 -25.70 10.52
N TYR A 14 15.51 -25.40 11.70
CA TYR A 14 16.26 -25.39 12.97
C TYR A 14 15.56 -26.27 14.02
N SER A 15 16.22 -26.52 15.16
CA SER A 15 15.65 -27.33 16.26
C SER A 15 14.63 -26.57 17.10
N ASP A 16 14.78 -25.25 17.22
CA ASP A 16 14.02 -24.39 18.12
C ASP A 16 13.91 -22.96 17.57
N PHE A 17 13.09 -22.12 18.19
CA PHE A 17 12.96 -20.71 17.89
C PHE A 17 12.90 -19.89 19.18
N HIS A 18 13.79 -18.92 19.29
CA HIS A 18 13.91 -18.06 20.46
C HIS A 18 13.36 -16.65 20.20
N VAL A 19 12.59 -16.13 21.15
CA VAL A 19 12.17 -14.72 21.19
C VAL A 19 12.89 -14.04 22.34
N ILE A 20 13.77 -13.11 22.02
CA ILE A 20 14.62 -12.43 23.01
C ILE A 20 14.16 -11.00 23.21
N SER A 21 13.84 -10.64 24.47
CA SER A 21 13.46 -9.29 24.86
C SER A 21 14.67 -8.36 24.85
N ALA A 22 14.71 -7.37 23.95
CA ALA A 22 15.81 -6.41 23.83
C ALA A 22 15.45 -5.03 24.43
N PRO A 23 16.43 -4.28 24.95
CA PRO A 23 16.22 -2.91 25.41
C PRO A 23 15.96 -1.92 24.26
N ILE A 24 16.42 -2.23 23.04
CA ILE A 24 16.28 -1.42 21.85
C ILE A 24 14.87 -1.62 21.23
N PRO A 25 14.24 -0.57 20.68
CA PRO A 25 12.87 -0.64 20.12
C PRO A 25 12.86 -1.15 18.68
N VAL A 26 13.48 -2.30 18.42
CA VAL A 26 13.61 -2.91 17.08
C VAL A 26 13.15 -4.36 17.10
N GLY A 27 12.77 -4.89 15.92
CA GLY A 27 12.70 -6.30 15.61
C GLY A 27 13.88 -6.65 14.73
N LEU A 28 14.64 -7.71 15.08
CA LEU A 28 15.78 -8.21 14.31
C LEU A 28 15.66 -9.72 14.23
N GLY A 29 15.48 -10.25 13.03
CA GLY A 29 15.47 -11.69 12.76
C GLY A 29 16.86 -12.22 12.52
N PHE A 30 17.14 -13.39 13.10
CA PHE A 30 18.36 -14.18 12.92
C PHE A 30 17.99 -15.65 12.75
N PRO A 31 18.88 -16.51 12.27
CA PRO A 31 18.63 -17.94 12.27
C PRO A 31 18.18 -18.41 13.67
N ASN A 32 17.04 -19.09 13.76
CA ASN A 32 16.37 -19.63 14.95
C ASN A 32 16.02 -18.64 16.08
N LEU A 33 16.20 -17.32 15.90
CA LEU A 33 15.85 -16.36 16.94
C LEU A 33 15.39 -15.00 16.40
N THR A 34 14.62 -14.28 17.20
CA THR A 34 14.32 -12.86 16.95
C THR A 34 14.53 -12.02 18.21
N TYR A 35 15.21 -10.89 18.08
CA TYR A 35 15.21 -9.84 19.09
C TYR A 35 13.99 -8.96 18.91
N VAL A 36 13.22 -8.77 19.98
CA VAL A 36 12.05 -7.90 19.99
C VAL A 36 12.18 -6.88 21.10
N GLY A 37 12.01 -5.62 20.78
CA GLY A 37 12.05 -4.55 21.76
C GLY A 37 11.06 -4.79 22.90
N ARG A 38 11.54 -4.71 24.16
CA ARG A 38 10.74 -4.94 25.38
C ARG A 38 9.39 -4.19 25.38
N GLN A 39 9.39 -2.97 24.82
CA GLN A 39 8.18 -2.15 24.75
C GLN A 39 7.23 -2.57 23.63
N VAL A 40 7.69 -3.37 22.67
CA VAL A 40 6.93 -3.83 21.49
C VAL A 40 6.27 -5.18 21.77
N ILE A 41 6.90 -6.05 22.55
CA ILE A 41 6.41 -7.40 22.89
C ILE A 41 4.93 -7.42 23.37
N PRO A 42 4.48 -6.53 24.30
CA PRO A 42 3.11 -6.57 24.79
C PRO A 42 2.08 -6.01 23.81
N LEU A 43 2.50 -5.42 22.68
CA LEU A 43 1.56 -4.82 21.74
C LEU A 43 0.78 -5.89 20.96
N PRO A 44 -0.53 -5.73 20.77
CA PRO A 44 -1.37 -6.76 20.14
C PRO A 44 -0.86 -7.25 18.78
N PHE A 45 -0.35 -6.36 17.95
CA PHE A 45 0.13 -6.69 16.61
C PHE A 45 1.36 -7.62 16.62
N MET A 46 2.11 -7.69 17.72
CA MET A 46 3.25 -8.61 17.81
C MET A 46 2.82 -10.06 17.65
N ARG A 47 1.80 -10.48 18.39
CA ARG A 47 1.29 -11.87 18.33
C ARG A 47 0.49 -12.14 17.06
N THR A 48 -0.23 -11.14 16.55
CA THR A 48 -1.18 -11.34 15.44
C THR A 48 -0.56 -11.14 14.07
N ARG A 49 0.66 -10.60 13.99
CA ARG A 49 1.28 -10.25 12.72
C ARG A 49 2.80 -10.33 12.75
N SER A 50 3.48 -9.44 13.52
CA SER A 50 4.94 -9.28 13.39
C SER A 50 5.72 -10.55 13.76
N LEU A 51 5.28 -11.31 14.76
CA LEU A 51 5.96 -12.56 15.11
C LEU A 51 5.86 -13.60 13.99
N ALA A 52 4.74 -13.66 13.27
CA ALA A 52 4.60 -14.54 12.11
C ALA A 52 5.62 -14.20 11.01
N HIS A 53 5.81 -12.91 10.76
CA HIS A 53 6.79 -12.40 9.81
C HIS A 53 8.24 -12.82 10.21
N GLU A 54 8.64 -12.56 11.44
CA GLU A 54 9.96 -12.94 11.94
C GLU A 54 10.19 -14.46 11.97
N VAL A 55 9.18 -15.25 12.31
CA VAL A 55 9.26 -16.72 12.25
C VAL A 55 9.48 -17.19 10.81
N LEU A 56 8.78 -16.60 9.84
CA LEU A 56 8.88 -17.00 8.43
C LEU A 56 10.24 -16.69 7.82
N HIS A 57 10.93 -15.67 8.31
CA HIS A 57 12.30 -15.38 7.91
C HIS A 57 13.28 -16.52 8.19
N ASN A 58 12.93 -17.52 9.02
CA ASN A 58 13.78 -18.69 9.20
C ASN A 58 13.87 -19.55 7.93
N TRP A 59 12.80 -19.56 7.09
CA TRP A 59 12.87 -20.15 5.76
C TRP A 59 13.47 -19.16 4.76
N TRP A 60 12.92 -17.95 4.67
CA TRP A 60 13.21 -16.94 3.64
C TRP A 60 14.10 -15.82 4.18
N GLY A 61 15.35 -15.79 3.73
CA GLY A 61 16.37 -14.83 4.18
C GLY A 61 17.40 -15.45 5.12
N ASN A 62 17.07 -16.54 5.84
CA ASN A 62 18.00 -17.24 6.69
C ASN A 62 18.39 -18.60 6.11
N ALA A 63 17.49 -19.61 6.11
CA ALA A 63 17.86 -20.93 5.59
C ALA A 63 17.96 -20.95 4.06
N VAL A 64 17.17 -20.15 3.34
CA VAL A 64 17.44 -19.79 1.96
C VAL A 64 17.94 -18.35 1.95
N SER A 65 19.22 -18.15 1.76
CA SER A 65 19.86 -16.84 1.73
C SER A 65 19.49 -16.10 0.44
N VAL A 66 19.46 -14.78 0.51
CA VAL A 66 19.14 -13.92 -0.64
C VAL A 66 20.40 -13.63 -1.45
N ASP A 67 20.33 -13.85 -2.76
CA ASP A 67 21.27 -13.22 -3.70
C ASP A 67 20.91 -11.74 -3.89
N TYR A 68 21.50 -10.88 -3.08
CA TYR A 68 21.24 -9.45 -3.11
C TYR A 68 21.65 -8.77 -4.41
N ALA A 69 22.49 -9.39 -5.26
CA ALA A 69 22.80 -8.87 -6.58
C ALA A 69 21.60 -8.94 -7.52
N SER A 70 20.69 -9.87 -7.30
CA SER A 70 19.41 -9.98 -8.02
C SER A 70 18.27 -9.16 -7.39
N GLY A 71 18.49 -8.59 -6.19
CA GLY A 71 17.47 -7.92 -5.38
C GLY A 71 16.88 -8.80 -4.27
N ASN A 72 16.32 -8.15 -3.24
CA ASN A 72 15.78 -8.85 -2.08
C ASN A 72 14.32 -9.27 -2.30
N TRP A 73 14.09 -10.55 -2.57
CA TRP A 73 12.79 -11.18 -2.70
C TRP A 73 12.17 -11.58 -1.36
N ALA A 74 13.00 -11.82 -0.33
CA ALA A 74 12.57 -12.46 0.91
C ALA A 74 11.59 -11.60 1.72
N GLU A 75 11.80 -10.29 1.80
CA GLU A 75 10.94 -9.38 2.55
C GLU A 75 9.50 -9.34 2.02
N GLY A 76 9.36 -9.24 0.70
CA GLY A 76 8.04 -9.21 0.07
C GLY A 76 7.34 -10.57 0.11
N LEU A 77 8.08 -11.67 -0.08
CA LEU A 77 7.53 -13.03 0.05
C LEU A 77 7.07 -13.29 1.50
N THR A 78 7.88 -12.89 2.49
CA THR A 78 7.50 -12.96 3.89
C THR A 78 6.28 -12.10 4.20
N THR A 79 6.22 -10.87 3.68
CA THR A 79 5.02 -9.99 3.82
C THR A 79 3.77 -10.65 3.22
N TYR A 80 3.89 -11.32 2.08
CA TYR A 80 2.77 -12.01 1.45
C TYR A 80 2.29 -13.23 2.26
N LEU A 81 3.21 -14.12 2.64
CA LEU A 81 2.88 -15.39 3.29
C LEU A 81 2.58 -15.25 4.79
N ALA A 82 3.03 -14.17 5.44
CA ALA A 82 2.75 -13.89 6.85
C ALA A 82 1.69 -12.79 7.00
N ASP A 83 2.06 -11.54 6.72
CA ASP A 83 1.20 -10.38 7.00
C ASP A 83 -0.12 -10.43 6.22
N TYR A 84 -0.03 -10.65 4.91
CA TYR A 84 -1.22 -10.69 4.05
C TYR A 84 -2.03 -11.97 4.25
N ALA A 85 -1.40 -13.13 4.36
CA ALA A 85 -2.11 -14.38 4.58
C ALA A 85 -2.90 -14.37 5.89
N LEU A 86 -2.34 -13.81 6.98
CA LEU A 86 -3.07 -13.63 8.24
C LEU A 86 -4.24 -12.65 8.14
N ALA A 87 -4.12 -11.63 7.30
CA ALA A 87 -5.25 -10.74 7.02
C ALA A 87 -6.35 -11.47 6.20
N ALA A 88 -5.94 -12.29 5.23
CA ALA A 88 -6.87 -13.10 4.44
C ALA A 88 -7.61 -14.16 5.27
N ASP A 89 -6.93 -14.74 6.27
CA ASP A 89 -7.56 -15.65 7.22
C ASP A 89 -8.64 -14.97 8.09
N GLN A 90 -8.47 -13.67 8.36
CA GLN A 90 -9.47 -12.91 9.13
C GLN A 90 -10.73 -12.65 8.32
N SER A 91 -10.60 -12.10 7.12
CA SER A 91 -11.69 -11.88 6.17
C SER A 91 -11.20 -11.41 4.80
N ARG A 92 -12.07 -11.55 3.79
CA ARG A 92 -11.87 -10.97 2.45
C ARG A 92 -11.65 -9.45 2.50
N GLU A 93 -12.40 -8.76 3.35
CA GLU A 93 -12.32 -7.30 3.53
C GLU A 93 -10.99 -6.88 4.16
N ALA A 94 -10.45 -7.68 5.09
CA ALA A 94 -9.14 -7.41 5.69
C ALA A 94 -8.01 -7.56 4.65
N ALA A 95 -8.06 -8.61 3.83
CA ALA A 95 -7.14 -8.80 2.71
C ALA A 95 -7.23 -7.65 1.68
N GLN A 96 -8.45 -7.30 1.26
CA GLN A 96 -8.69 -6.17 0.35
C GLN A 96 -8.19 -4.85 0.94
N SER A 97 -8.45 -4.60 2.22
CA SER A 97 -7.97 -3.41 2.93
C SER A 97 -6.45 -3.31 2.94
N MET A 98 -5.75 -4.44 3.01
CA MET A 98 -4.28 -4.47 2.92
C MET A 98 -3.80 -4.17 1.49
N ARG A 99 -4.41 -4.76 0.46
CA ARG A 99 -4.08 -4.49 -0.94
C ARG A 99 -4.30 -3.03 -1.31
N ILE A 100 -5.46 -2.47 -0.99
CA ILE A 100 -5.75 -1.05 -1.27
C ILE A 100 -4.81 -0.11 -0.50
N LYS A 101 -4.38 -0.48 0.71
CA LYS A 101 -3.36 0.25 1.45
C LYS A 101 -2.03 0.26 0.70
N TRP A 102 -1.56 -0.88 0.19
CA TRP A 102 -0.33 -0.96 -0.59
C TRP A 102 -0.40 -0.14 -1.87
N LEU A 103 -1.54 -0.17 -2.58
CA LEU A 103 -1.75 0.65 -3.77
C LEU A 103 -1.73 2.16 -3.44
N ARG A 104 -2.30 2.59 -2.32
CA ARG A 104 -2.24 3.99 -1.86
C ARG A 104 -0.81 4.40 -1.49
N ASP A 105 -0.11 3.56 -0.76
CA ASP A 105 1.29 3.79 -0.41
C ASP A 105 2.15 3.95 -1.67
N TYR A 106 1.89 3.13 -2.70
CA TYR A 106 2.58 3.24 -4.00
C TYR A 106 2.14 4.46 -4.81
N ALA A 107 0.87 4.83 -4.76
CA ALA A 107 0.38 6.05 -5.43
C ALA A 107 1.00 7.33 -4.84
N ALA A 108 1.34 7.31 -3.54
CA ALA A 108 2.03 8.40 -2.84
C ALA A 108 3.54 8.45 -3.15
N LEU A 109 4.12 7.39 -3.75
CA LEU A 109 5.53 7.36 -4.11
C LEU A 109 5.78 8.26 -5.33
N PRO A 110 6.64 9.29 -5.22
CA PRO A 110 7.05 10.11 -6.36
C PRO A 110 7.71 9.27 -7.48
N ALA A 111 7.50 9.68 -8.73
CA ALA A 111 8.00 8.92 -9.88
C ALA A 111 9.53 8.78 -9.89
N GLU A 112 10.23 9.82 -9.47
CA GLU A 112 11.70 9.86 -9.37
C GLU A 112 12.28 8.98 -8.27
N ARG A 113 11.42 8.49 -7.35
CA ARG A 113 11.80 7.56 -6.27
C ARG A 113 11.35 6.13 -6.54
N ASP A 114 10.63 5.91 -7.64
CA ASP A 114 10.23 4.58 -8.07
C ASP A 114 11.40 3.90 -8.80
N GLN A 115 11.64 2.65 -8.48
CA GLN A 115 12.74 1.87 -9.03
C GLN A 115 12.30 0.43 -9.31
N PRO A 116 13.02 -0.30 -10.16
CA PRO A 116 12.83 -1.74 -10.33
C PRO A 116 12.91 -2.49 -9.00
N VAL A 117 12.14 -3.55 -8.86
CA VAL A 117 12.16 -4.40 -7.66
C VAL A 117 13.55 -5.00 -7.43
N THR A 118 14.24 -5.35 -8.49
CA THR A 118 15.62 -5.89 -8.44
C THR A 118 16.66 -4.92 -7.85
N ALA A 119 16.36 -3.63 -7.79
CA ALA A 119 17.23 -2.64 -7.13
C ALA A 119 17.04 -2.58 -5.60
N PHE A 120 15.99 -3.22 -5.05
CA PHE A 120 15.74 -3.25 -3.63
C PHE A 120 16.63 -4.29 -2.93
N THR A 121 17.41 -3.86 -1.94
CA THR A 121 18.25 -4.75 -1.11
C THR A 121 17.82 -4.75 0.35
N SER A 122 17.50 -3.59 0.91
CA SER A 122 17.06 -3.44 2.31
C SER A 122 16.24 -2.19 2.55
N LYS A 123 15.53 -2.15 3.68
CA LYS A 123 14.74 -1.00 4.10
C LYS A 123 15.64 0.09 4.69
N GLN A 124 16.14 0.98 3.87
CA GLN A 124 16.90 2.15 4.30
C GLN A 124 15.99 3.36 4.60
N HIS A 125 14.86 3.48 3.92
CA HIS A 125 13.89 4.58 4.02
C HIS A 125 12.46 4.10 3.68
N GLN A 126 11.46 4.95 3.88
CA GLN A 126 10.04 4.58 3.68
C GLN A 126 9.71 4.24 2.21
N ALA A 127 10.33 4.92 1.23
CA ALA A 127 10.14 4.61 -0.19
C ALA A 127 10.61 3.18 -0.53
N ALA A 128 11.75 2.74 0.01
CA ALA A 128 12.26 1.38 -0.17
C ALA A 128 11.28 0.33 0.39
N GLN A 129 10.58 0.64 1.50
CA GLN A 129 9.53 -0.24 2.03
C GLN A 129 8.35 -0.39 1.06
N VAL A 130 7.95 0.68 0.38
CA VAL A 130 6.85 0.61 -0.60
C VAL A 130 7.19 -0.34 -1.75
N ILE A 131 8.44 -0.36 -2.18
CA ILE A 131 8.90 -1.25 -3.26
C ILE A 131 9.13 -2.67 -2.72
N GLY A 132 10.05 -2.85 -1.76
CA GLY A 132 10.54 -4.15 -1.37
C GLY A 132 9.55 -4.99 -0.57
N TYR A 133 8.61 -4.37 0.14
CA TYR A 133 7.58 -5.07 0.92
C TYR A 133 6.25 -5.05 0.19
N ASN A 134 5.68 -3.85 -0.08
CA ASN A 134 4.31 -3.75 -0.56
C ASN A 134 4.16 -4.19 -2.02
N LYS A 135 4.99 -3.64 -2.95
CA LYS A 135 4.94 -4.01 -4.37
C LYS A 135 5.30 -5.48 -4.56
N VAL A 136 6.35 -5.97 -3.88
CA VAL A 136 6.76 -7.38 -3.99
C VAL A 136 5.69 -8.32 -3.46
N ALA A 137 5.10 -8.05 -2.29
CA ALA A 137 3.99 -8.86 -1.77
C ALA A 137 2.79 -8.87 -2.74
N PHE A 138 2.51 -7.73 -3.36
CA PHE A 138 1.45 -7.64 -4.37
C PHE A 138 1.78 -8.43 -5.65
N ILE A 139 3.04 -8.49 -6.06
CA ILE A 139 3.49 -9.31 -7.19
C ILE A 139 3.21 -10.79 -6.89
N PHE A 140 3.50 -11.29 -5.69
CA PHE A 140 3.17 -12.66 -5.31
C PHE A 140 1.66 -12.91 -5.26
N HIS A 141 0.85 -11.92 -4.84
CA HIS A 141 -0.60 -12.01 -4.95
C HIS A 141 -1.06 -12.18 -6.41
N MET A 142 -0.54 -11.37 -7.33
CA MET A 142 -0.87 -11.49 -8.75
C MET A 142 -0.34 -12.79 -9.35
N LEU A 143 0.84 -13.24 -8.96
CA LEU A 143 1.40 -14.53 -9.40
C LEU A 143 0.49 -15.70 -8.98
N THR A 144 0.05 -15.70 -7.71
CA THR A 144 -0.90 -16.72 -7.22
C THR A 144 -2.19 -16.74 -8.03
N ARG A 145 -2.70 -15.58 -8.44
CA ARG A 145 -3.88 -15.50 -9.32
C ARG A 145 -3.60 -15.99 -10.73
N GLU A 146 -2.41 -15.75 -11.26
CA GLU A 146 -2.01 -16.15 -12.61
C GLU A 146 -1.84 -17.68 -12.73
N ILE A 147 -1.16 -18.31 -11.77
CA ILE A 147 -0.83 -19.74 -11.84
C ILE A 147 -1.75 -20.63 -10.98
N GLY A 148 -2.59 -20.04 -10.13
CA GLY A 148 -3.43 -20.75 -9.18
C GLY A 148 -2.72 -21.12 -7.88
N GLN A 149 -3.49 -21.27 -6.79
CA GLN A 149 -2.96 -21.52 -5.45
C GLN A 149 -2.16 -22.82 -5.35
N ALA A 150 -2.62 -23.90 -6.00
CA ALA A 150 -1.93 -25.20 -5.94
C ALA A 150 -0.53 -25.12 -6.56
N ALA A 151 -0.41 -24.55 -7.75
CA ALA A 151 0.89 -24.38 -8.41
C ALA A 151 1.80 -23.42 -7.65
N PHE A 152 1.24 -22.38 -7.03
CA PHE A 152 2.01 -21.47 -6.17
C PHE A 152 2.59 -22.21 -4.94
N ASP A 153 1.79 -23.01 -4.24
CA ASP A 153 2.23 -23.78 -3.09
C ASP A 153 3.27 -24.85 -3.48
N ASP A 154 3.09 -25.52 -4.62
CA ASP A 154 4.05 -26.50 -5.12
C ASP A 154 5.37 -25.83 -5.55
N GLY A 155 5.30 -24.64 -6.13
CA GLY A 155 6.47 -23.81 -6.45
C GLY A 155 7.28 -23.44 -5.20
N LEU A 156 6.61 -23.02 -4.11
CA LEU A 156 7.27 -22.73 -2.84
C LEU A 156 7.96 -23.98 -2.24
N ARG A 157 7.29 -25.14 -2.27
CA ARG A 157 7.87 -26.41 -1.80
C ARG A 157 9.07 -26.83 -2.63
N GLY A 158 8.97 -26.74 -3.96
CA GLY A 158 10.09 -27.05 -4.87
C GLY A 158 11.27 -26.10 -4.66
N PHE A 159 11.00 -24.81 -4.51
CA PHE A 159 12.03 -23.82 -4.21
C PHE A 159 12.73 -24.09 -2.88
N TRP A 160 11.97 -24.40 -1.82
CA TRP A 160 12.51 -24.77 -0.51
C TRP A 160 13.39 -26.03 -0.58
N GLN A 161 12.90 -27.09 -1.18
CA GLN A 161 13.63 -28.36 -1.30
C GLN A 161 14.97 -28.21 -2.03
N LYS A 162 14.98 -27.37 -3.09
CA LYS A 162 16.17 -27.16 -3.90
C LYS A 162 17.19 -26.25 -3.27
N HIS A 163 16.76 -25.19 -2.58
CA HIS A 163 17.62 -24.10 -2.14
C HIS A 163 17.82 -24.02 -0.60
N LYS A 164 17.29 -24.97 0.15
CA LYS A 164 17.50 -25.05 1.60
C LYS A 164 19.00 -25.07 1.93
N HIS A 165 19.44 -24.10 2.74
CA HIS A 165 20.82 -23.83 3.15
C HIS A 165 21.75 -23.37 2.01
N ASP A 166 21.18 -22.79 0.97
CA ASP A 166 21.89 -22.20 -0.15
C ASP A 166 21.46 -20.74 -0.39
N THR A 167 22.10 -20.07 -1.34
CA THR A 167 21.74 -18.73 -1.79
C THR A 167 20.89 -18.81 -3.04
N ALA A 168 19.78 -18.06 -3.09
CA ALA A 168 18.86 -18.07 -4.20
C ALA A 168 18.49 -16.65 -4.69
N SER A 169 18.33 -16.54 -6.00
CA SER A 169 17.98 -15.33 -6.72
C SER A 169 16.48 -15.27 -7.08
N TRP A 170 16.03 -14.13 -7.62
CA TRP A 170 14.72 -14.03 -8.26
C TRP A 170 14.54 -15.04 -9.42
N ARG A 171 15.61 -15.35 -10.16
CA ARG A 171 15.55 -16.33 -11.25
C ARG A 171 15.26 -17.73 -10.73
N ASP A 172 15.81 -18.09 -9.58
CA ASP A 172 15.56 -19.39 -8.96
C ASP A 172 14.11 -19.52 -8.49
N LEU A 173 13.51 -18.45 -7.93
CA LEU A 173 12.09 -18.40 -7.64
C LEU A 173 11.24 -18.56 -8.91
N GLN A 174 11.55 -17.83 -9.97
CA GLN A 174 10.86 -17.92 -11.25
C GLN A 174 10.87 -19.36 -11.78
N VAL A 175 12.04 -20.00 -11.84
CA VAL A 175 12.17 -21.39 -12.31
C VAL A 175 11.32 -22.35 -11.48
N ALA A 176 11.27 -22.17 -10.16
CA ALA A 176 10.45 -23.02 -9.29
C ALA A 176 8.94 -22.86 -9.59
N PHE A 177 8.47 -21.65 -9.83
CA PHE A 177 7.06 -21.40 -10.19
C PHE A 177 6.73 -21.85 -11.61
N GLU A 178 7.65 -21.68 -12.58
CA GLU A 178 7.49 -22.20 -13.95
C GLU A 178 7.34 -23.72 -13.97
N LEU A 179 8.18 -24.43 -13.21
CA LEU A 179 8.10 -25.88 -13.10
C LEU A 179 6.77 -26.35 -12.47
N ALA A 180 6.34 -25.67 -11.43
CA ALA A 180 5.09 -26.03 -10.74
C ALA A 180 3.84 -25.70 -11.56
N ALA A 181 3.86 -24.58 -12.31
CA ALA A 181 2.74 -24.15 -13.13
C ALA A 181 2.70 -24.81 -14.51
N GLY A 182 3.81 -25.38 -14.96
CA GLY A 182 3.93 -25.95 -16.31
C GLY A 182 3.83 -24.91 -17.43
N GLN A 183 4.17 -23.64 -17.15
CA GLN A 183 4.09 -22.54 -18.11
C GLN A 183 5.26 -21.55 -17.96
N ASP A 184 5.57 -20.84 -19.05
CA ASP A 184 6.56 -19.78 -19.07
C ASP A 184 6.05 -18.53 -18.35
N LEU A 185 6.84 -18.02 -17.40
CA LEU A 185 6.59 -16.82 -16.62
C LEU A 185 7.63 -15.71 -16.87
N ASP A 186 8.51 -15.84 -17.85
CA ASP A 186 9.52 -14.81 -18.17
C ASP A 186 8.87 -13.44 -18.38
N TRP A 187 7.75 -13.37 -19.11
CA TRP A 187 7.01 -12.13 -19.34
C TRP A 187 6.53 -11.49 -18.04
N PHE A 188 6.07 -12.31 -17.07
CA PHE A 188 5.54 -11.83 -15.78
C PHE A 188 6.65 -11.26 -14.92
N PHE A 189 7.72 -12.02 -14.72
CA PHE A 189 8.85 -11.59 -13.91
C PHE A 189 9.60 -10.41 -14.54
N ALA A 190 9.85 -10.42 -15.84
CA ALA A 190 10.46 -9.28 -16.55
C ALA A 190 9.63 -8.00 -16.39
N GLN A 191 8.31 -8.10 -16.53
CA GLN A 191 7.41 -6.96 -16.40
C GLN A 191 7.41 -6.37 -14.98
N TRP A 192 7.29 -7.21 -13.96
CA TRP A 192 7.04 -6.74 -12.60
C TRP A 192 8.31 -6.49 -11.79
N LEU A 193 9.43 -7.13 -12.13
CA LEU A 193 10.69 -6.98 -11.42
C LEU A 193 11.63 -5.95 -12.03
N LEU A 194 11.72 -5.91 -13.39
CA LEU A 194 12.72 -5.09 -14.08
C LEU A 194 12.23 -3.69 -14.42
N ARG A 195 10.91 -3.48 -14.40
CA ARG A 195 10.32 -2.17 -14.73
C ARG A 195 9.96 -1.38 -13.47
N SER A 196 10.33 -0.11 -13.46
CA SER A 196 9.68 0.88 -12.58
C SER A 196 8.28 1.23 -13.11
N GLY A 197 7.47 1.86 -12.29
CA GLY A 197 6.11 2.20 -12.69
C GLY A 197 5.10 1.08 -12.41
N ALA A 198 3.87 1.35 -12.81
CA ALA A 198 2.73 0.44 -12.79
C ALA A 198 1.67 0.92 -13.80
N PRO A 199 0.79 0.03 -14.30
CA PRO A 199 -0.27 0.41 -15.20
C PRO A 199 -1.19 1.45 -14.57
N ARG A 200 -1.71 2.36 -15.40
CA ARG A 200 -2.79 3.29 -15.05
C ARG A 200 -3.99 2.91 -15.88
N LEU A 201 -5.10 2.63 -15.23
CA LEU A 201 -6.32 2.21 -15.89
C LEU A 201 -7.36 3.31 -15.83
N SER A 202 -8.16 3.42 -16.90
CA SER A 202 -9.37 4.23 -16.93
C SER A 202 -10.44 3.57 -17.78
N LEU A 203 -11.70 3.93 -17.57
CA LEU A 203 -12.81 3.50 -18.42
C LEU A 203 -13.05 4.54 -19.51
N GLY A 204 -13.05 4.09 -20.76
CA GLY A 204 -13.37 4.88 -21.94
C GLY A 204 -14.88 4.93 -22.25
N ALA A 205 -15.23 4.81 -23.53
CA ALA A 205 -16.60 4.77 -23.98
C ALA A 205 -17.33 3.51 -23.49
N HIS A 206 -18.64 3.61 -23.33
CA HIS A 206 -19.52 2.49 -23.03
C HIS A 206 -20.83 2.63 -23.77
N SER A 207 -21.50 1.52 -24.06
CA SER A 207 -22.88 1.48 -24.54
C SER A 207 -23.64 0.34 -23.88
N VAL A 208 -24.95 0.51 -23.80
CA VAL A 208 -25.89 -0.53 -23.41
C VAL A 208 -27.00 -0.55 -24.46
N ASP A 209 -27.06 -1.62 -25.24
CA ASP A 209 -28.04 -1.84 -26.27
C ASP A 209 -28.96 -2.98 -25.82
N GLN A 210 -30.21 -2.97 -26.21
CA GLN A 210 -31.15 -4.07 -25.98
C GLN A 210 -31.50 -4.72 -27.32
N ASP A 211 -31.40 -6.05 -27.37
CA ASP A 211 -31.76 -6.88 -28.52
C ASP A 211 -32.61 -8.10 -28.07
N GLU A 212 -32.89 -9.02 -28.96
CA GLU A 212 -33.64 -10.26 -28.64
C GLU A 212 -32.91 -11.18 -27.62
N ALA A 213 -31.60 -11.08 -27.52
CA ALA A 213 -30.78 -11.86 -26.58
C ALA A 213 -30.70 -11.22 -25.17
N GLY A 214 -31.22 -9.99 -25.02
CA GLY A 214 -31.19 -9.23 -23.78
C GLY A 214 -30.45 -7.90 -23.88
N PHE A 215 -29.68 -7.57 -22.85
CA PHE A 215 -28.89 -6.32 -22.79
C PHE A 215 -27.44 -6.58 -23.14
N ARG A 216 -26.94 -5.91 -24.16
CA ARG A 216 -25.55 -5.96 -24.63
C ARG A 216 -24.80 -4.76 -24.11
N THR A 217 -23.90 -4.98 -23.16
CA THR A 217 -23.06 -3.95 -22.57
C THR A 217 -21.66 -4.00 -23.16
N ARG A 218 -21.21 -2.88 -23.74
CA ARG A 218 -19.82 -2.71 -24.20
C ARG A 218 -19.13 -1.69 -23.36
N VAL A 219 -17.88 -1.98 -22.98
CA VAL A 219 -17.05 -1.07 -22.17
C VAL A 219 -15.64 -1.05 -22.74
N GLU A 220 -15.07 0.13 -22.86
CA GLU A 220 -13.66 0.31 -23.18
C GLU A 220 -12.84 0.47 -21.91
N ILE A 221 -11.75 -0.29 -21.82
CA ILE A 221 -10.74 -0.21 -20.75
C ILE A 221 -9.46 0.32 -21.38
N LEU A 222 -8.95 1.42 -20.84
CA LEU A 222 -7.79 2.12 -21.36
C LEU A 222 -6.59 1.92 -20.43
N GLN A 223 -5.44 1.61 -21.03
CA GLN A 223 -4.13 1.56 -20.40
C GLN A 223 -3.16 2.49 -21.15
N PRO A 224 -3.12 3.81 -20.85
CA PRO A 224 -2.35 4.77 -21.64
C PRO A 224 -0.82 4.59 -21.54
N VAL A 225 -0.33 3.90 -20.53
CA VAL A 225 1.09 3.56 -20.41
C VAL A 225 1.30 2.16 -20.96
N THR A 226 2.02 2.07 -22.05
CA THR A 226 2.19 0.92 -22.89
C THR A 226 2.68 -0.35 -22.20
N GLY A 227 2.04 -1.48 -22.53
CA GLY A 227 2.65 -2.80 -22.48
C GLY A 227 2.71 -3.44 -21.09
N TYR A 228 1.68 -3.30 -20.25
CA TYR A 228 1.47 -4.22 -19.13
C TYR A 228 0.44 -5.28 -19.55
N ARG A 229 0.77 -6.54 -19.27
CA ARG A 229 -0.11 -7.67 -19.43
C ARG A 229 -0.52 -8.21 -18.07
N PHE A 230 -1.82 -8.41 -17.84
CA PHE A 230 -2.35 -8.97 -16.59
C PHE A 230 -3.82 -9.38 -16.76
N GLN A 231 -4.30 -10.22 -15.84
CA GLN A 231 -5.73 -10.52 -15.69
C GLN A 231 -6.39 -9.44 -14.84
N LEU A 232 -7.39 -8.78 -15.39
CA LEU A 232 -8.17 -7.74 -14.72
C LEU A 232 -9.53 -8.30 -14.31
N PRO A 233 -9.81 -8.48 -13.01
CA PRO A 233 -11.14 -8.79 -12.55
C PRO A 233 -12.07 -7.62 -12.83
N VAL A 234 -13.25 -7.92 -13.37
CA VAL A 234 -14.31 -6.92 -13.57
C VAL A 234 -15.64 -7.47 -13.05
N SER A 235 -16.52 -6.58 -12.66
CA SER A 235 -17.88 -6.92 -12.23
C SER A 235 -18.92 -6.14 -13.02
N LEU A 236 -19.98 -6.83 -13.43
CA LEU A 236 -21.18 -6.24 -14.01
C LEU A 236 -22.36 -6.55 -13.08
N THR A 237 -22.98 -5.51 -12.56
CA THR A 237 -24.15 -5.62 -11.71
C THR A 237 -25.41 -5.32 -12.51
N THR A 238 -26.38 -6.22 -12.43
CA THR A 238 -27.73 -6.09 -12.99
C THR A 238 -28.76 -6.02 -11.85
N VAL A 239 -30.01 -5.94 -12.17
CA VAL A 239 -31.11 -6.01 -11.18
C VAL A 239 -31.17 -7.39 -10.47
N ASP A 240 -30.64 -8.45 -11.08
CA ASP A 240 -30.65 -9.81 -10.52
C ASP A 240 -29.40 -10.14 -9.72
N GLY A 241 -28.40 -9.25 -9.70
CA GLY A 241 -27.16 -9.45 -8.96
C GLY A 241 -25.91 -9.09 -9.72
N THR A 242 -24.76 -9.44 -9.11
CA THR A 242 -23.44 -9.13 -9.65
C THR A 242 -22.77 -10.39 -10.21
N ARG A 243 -22.22 -10.30 -11.42
CA ARG A 243 -21.35 -11.31 -12.03
C ARG A 243 -19.93 -10.78 -12.14
N GLN A 244 -18.96 -11.65 -11.91
CA GLN A 244 -17.54 -11.34 -12.05
C GLN A 244 -16.97 -12.06 -13.28
N TYR A 245 -15.98 -11.42 -13.92
CA TYR A 245 -15.25 -11.91 -15.06
C TYR A 245 -13.78 -11.53 -14.92
N ASP A 246 -12.89 -12.34 -15.49
CA ASP A 246 -11.47 -12.00 -15.64
C ASP A 246 -11.20 -11.65 -17.11
N ILE A 247 -10.61 -10.49 -17.35
CA ILE A 247 -10.32 -9.93 -18.67
C ILE A 247 -8.80 -9.81 -18.83
N THR A 248 -8.26 -10.38 -19.90
CA THR A 248 -6.84 -10.17 -20.24
C THR A 248 -6.66 -8.75 -20.77
N ILE A 249 -5.81 -7.99 -20.12
CA ILE A 249 -5.33 -6.69 -20.59
C ILE A 249 -3.90 -6.88 -21.10
N ASP A 250 -3.66 -6.58 -22.37
CA ASP A 250 -2.34 -6.66 -23.04
C ASP A 250 -2.12 -5.52 -24.04
N ASP A 251 -3.16 -4.75 -24.32
CA ASP A 251 -3.16 -3.61 -25.22
C ASP A 251 -3.49 -2.28 -24.52
N ASN A 252 -3.26 -1.16 -25.20
CA ASN A 252 -3.62 0.19 -24.71
C ASN A 252 -5.13 0.41 -24.63
N LEU A 253 -5.91 -0.34 -25.44
CA LEU A 253 -7.36 -0.30 -25.47
C LEU A 253 -7.90 -1.73 -25.57
N THR A 254 -8.57 -2.16 -24.50
CA THR A 254 -9.31 -3.43 -24.48
C THR A 254 -10.81 -3.14 -24.56
N ARG A 255 -11.50 -3.77 -25.51
CA ARG A 255 -12.97 -3.71 -25.64
C ARG A 255 -13.58 -4.98 -25.13
N VAL A 256 -14.50 -4.86 -24.19
CA VAL A 256 -15.22 -6.01 -23.61
C VAL A 256 -16.72 -5.88 -23.89
N GLU A 257 -17.34 -7.04 -24.13
CA GLU A 257 -18.76 -7.14 -24.37
C GLU A 257 -19.38 -8.19 -23.43
N PHE A 258 -20.51 -7.82 -22.82
CA PHE A 258 -21.29 -8.71 -21.97
C PHE A 258 -22.73 -8.75 -22.44
N VAL A 259 -23.33 -9.93 -22.42
CA VAL A 259 -24.76 -10.09 -22.69
C VAL A 259 -25.43 -10.57 -21.40
N THR A 260 -26.47 -9.84 -20.98
CA THR A 260 -27.21 -10.15 -19.75
C THR A 260 -28.72 -10.16 -20.04
N PRO A 261 -29.48 -11.09 -19.42
CA PRO A 261 -30.93 -11.14 -19.62
C PRO A 261 -31.65 -9.94 -19.01
N THR A 262 -31.05 -9.31 -18.01
CA THR A 262 -31.62 -8.19 -17.27
C THR A 262 -30.74 -6.96 -17.38
N LYS A 263 -31.37 -5.79 -17.16
CA LYS A 263 -30.74 -4.49 -17.31
C LYS A 263 -29.50 -4.35 -16.46
N PRO A 264 -28.35 -3.96 -17.04
CA PRO A 264 -27.15 -3.61 -16.29
C PRO A 264 -27.34 -2.27 -15.56
N LEU A 265 -26.83 -2.20 -14.35
CA LEU A 265 -26.87 -1.02 -13.47
C LEU A 265 -25.53 -0.31 -13.42
N TYR A 266 -24.45 -1.07 -13.19
CA TYR A 266 -23.10 -0.51 -13.18
C TYR A 266 -22.06 -1.57 -13.52
N PHE A 267 -20.93 -1.07 -14.01
CA PHE A 267 -19.71 -1.82 -14.30
C PHE A 267 -18.59 -1.33 -13.38
N GLN A 268 -17.77 -2.23 -12.89
CA GLN A 268 -16.60 -1.89 -12.09
C GLN A 268 -15.42 -2.78 -12.50
N ALA A 269 -14.28 -2.17 -12.84
CA ALA A 269 -13.03 -2.88 -13.01
C ALA A 269 -12.23 -2.87 -11.70
N ASP A 270 -11.52 -3.97 -11.44
CA ASP A 270 -10.71 -4.22 -10.24
C ASP A 270 -11.49 -3.94 -8.93
N PRO A 271 -12.69 -4.56 -8.73
CA PRO A 271 -13.56 -4.26 -7.60
C PRO A 271 -12.90 -4.57 -6.25
N ASP A 272 -12.02 -5.58 -6.20
CA ASP A 272 -11.37 -6.05 -4.99
C ASP A 272 -9.91 -5.56 -4.86
N SER A 273 -9.45 -4.70 -5.77
CA SER A 273 -8.06 -4.20 -5.79
C SER A 273 -7.04 -5.36 -5.91
N ASP A 274 -7.25 -6.24 -6.87
CA ASP A 274 -6.42 -7.44 -7.12
C ASP A 274 -5.26 -7.20 -8.09
N VAL A 275 -5.23 -6.03 -8.76
CA VAL A 275 -4.18 -5.67 -9.71
C VAL A 275 -3.26 -4.60 -9.13
N PHE A 276 -1.93 -4.83 -9.20
CA PHE A 276 -0.96 -3.80 -8.87
C PHE A 276 -0.98 -2.72 -9.95
N ARG A 277 -1.55 -1.58 -9.61
CA ARG A 277 -1.69 -0.43 -10.51
C ARG A 277 -1.49 0.88 -9.77
N ARG A 278 -1.13 1.92 -10.48
CA ARG A 278 -1.13 3.27 -9.90
C ARG A 278 -2.57 3.78 -9.86
N LEU A 279 -3.06 3.99 -8.65
CA LEU A 279 -4.41 4.51 -8.43
C LEU A 279 -4.57 5.89 -9.05
N HIS A 280 -5.76 6.16 -9.58
CA HIS A 280 -6.13 7.49 -10.02
C HIS A 280 -6.29 8.42 -8.80
N ARG A 281 -6.08 9.71 -9.01
CA ARG A 281 -6.17 10.72 -7.94
C ARG A 281 -7.50 10.71 -7.18
N ASN A 282 -8.60 10.38 -7.87
CA ASN A 282 -9.93 10.27 -7.25
C ASN A 282 -10.08 9.03 -6.36
N GLU A 283 -9.21 8.04 -6.49
CA GLU A 283 -9.17 6.82 -5.67
C GLU A 283 -8.24 6.97 -4.47
N THR A 284 -7.42 8.03 -4.42
CA THR A 284 -6.44 8.28 -3.37
C THR A 284 -6.84 9.52 -2.57
N PRO A 285 -7.51 9.38 -1.42
CA PRO A 285 -7.59 10.48 -0.47
C PRO A 285 -6.19 10.85 -0.02
N PRO A 286 -5.91 12.12 0.34
CA PRO A 286 -4.59 12.50 0.82
C PRO A 286 -4.24 11.70 2.09
N ILE A 287 -3.01 11.20 2.15
CA ILE A 287 -2.44 10.47 3.29
C ILE A 287 -1.13 11.14 3.71
N LEU A 288 -0.68 10.88 4.95
CA LEU A 288 0.56 11.47 5.45
C LEU A 288 1.76 11.16 4.53
N ARG A 289 1.74 9.99 3.89
CA ARG A 289 2.81 9.52 3.01
C ARG A 289 2.99 10.36 1.75
N ASP A 290 1.94 11.04 1.28
CA ASP A 290 2.03 12.00 0.17
C ASP A 290 3.03 13.13 0.47
N VAL A 291 3.19 13.50 1.74
CA VAL A 291 4.09 14.54 2.20
C VAL A 291 5.42 13.96 2.69
N THR A 292 5.38 12.80 3.36
CA THR A 292 6.61 12.24 3.95
C THR A 292 7.56 11.65 2.91
N LEU A 293 7.05 11.23 1.74
CA LEU A 293 7.86 10.69 0.63
C LEU A 293 8.27 11.74 -0.41
N ASP A 294 7.57 12.87 -0.47
CA ASP A 294 7.84 13.92 -1.45
C ASP A 294 9.12 14.70 -1.07
N PRO A 295 10.21 14.61 -1.88
CA PRO A 295 11.48 15.28 -1.59
C PRO A 295 11.38 16.80 -1.67
N GLU A 296 10.36 17.33 -2.33
CA GLU A 296 10.12 18.77 -2.46
C GLU A 296 9.21 19.33 -1.35
N THR A 297 8.84 18.50 -0.36
CA THR A 297 8.01 18.94 0.77
C THR A 297 8.64 20.12 1.49
N ARG A 298 7.83 21.17 1.68
CA ARG A 298 8.17 22.35 2.48
C ARG A 298 7.66 22.16 3.91
N THR A 299 8.37 22.70 4.88
CA THR A 299 8.00 22.59 6.30
C THR A 299 7.83 23.99 6.88
N LEU A 300 6.64 24.28 7.40
CA LEU A 300 6.35 25.50 8.17
C LEU A 300 6.17 25.13 9.64
N VAL A 301 6.99 25.70 10.49
CA VAL A 301 6.81 25.65 11.95
C VAL A 301 6.23 26.99 12.40
N ALA A 302 4.96 26.98 12.81
CA ALA A 302 4.23 28.16 13.23
C ALA A 302 4.19 28.26 14.78
N SER A 303 5.28 28.69 15.37
CA SER A 303 5.40 28.94 16.81
C SER A 303 6.48 29.97 17.08
N ASN A 304 6.28 30.77 18.13
CA ASN A 304 7.29 31.69 18.66
C ASN A 304 8.06 31.09 19.84
N ASP A 305 7.63 29.94 20.35
CA ASP A 305 8.30 29.21 21.42
C ASP A 305 9.51 28.45 20.88
N ALA A 306 10.68 28.70 21.44
CA ALA A 306 11.94 28.12 20.99
C ALA A 306 12.00 26.58 21.24
N GLU A 307 11.43 26.10 22.36
CA GLU A 307 11.41 24.69 22.72
C GLU A 307 10.45 23.92 21.80
N PHE A 308 9.26 24.46 21.54
CA PHE A 308 8.32 23.91 20.58
C PHE A 308 8.94 23.86 19.19
N THR A 309 9.59 24.93 18.75
CA THR A 309 10.26 25.01 17.45
C THR A 309 11.35 23.94 17.31
N ALA A 310 12.17 23.73 18.34
CA ALA A 310 13.18 22.66 18.33
C ALA A 310 12.55 21.26 18.26
N ALA A 311 11.49 21.00 19.02
CA ALA A 311 10.75 19.74 18.96
C ALA A 311 10.10 19.52 17.58
N ALA A 312 9.53 20.57 16.97
CA ALA A 312 8.92 20.51 15.64
C ALA A 312 9.95 20.20 14.55
N ARG A 313 11.14 20.79 14.61
CA ARG A 313 12.25 20.48 13.68
C ARG A 313 12.70 19.03 13.82
N ASN A 314 12.80 18.50 15.04
CA ASN A 314 13.12 17.10 15.28
C ASN A 314 12.01 16.17 14.72
N LEU A 315 10.74 16.51 14.93
CA LEU A 315 9.62 15.74 14.39
C LEU A 315 9.65 15.72 12.86
N ALA A 316 9.85 16.86 12.21
CA ALA A 316 9.97 16.93 10.75
C ALA A 316 11.11 16.04 10.22
N SER A 317 12.29 16.07 10.87
CA SER A 317 13.44 15.23 10.50
C SER A 317 13.19 13.73 10.66
N ARG A 318 12.26 13.32 11.54
CA ARG A 318 11.88 11.92 11.70
C ARG A 318 10.76 11.47 10.78
N LEU A 319 9.94 12.41 10.33
CA LEU A 319 8.79 12.12 9.46
C LEU A 319 9.17 12.07 7.98
N LEU A 320 9.98 13.03 7.53
CA LEU A 320 10.33 13.17 6.13
C LEU A 320 11.46 12.21 5.76
N ASP A 321 11.35 11.58 4.61
CA ASP A 321 12.37 10.68 4.06
C ASP A 321 13.61 11.42 3.55
N THR A 322 13.51 12.75 3.38
CA THR A 322 14.59 13.65 2.99
C THR A 322 14.81 14.71 4.05
N GLN A 323 15.91 15.46 3.96
CA GLN A 323 16.15 16.56 4.89
C GLN A 323 15.04 17.61 4.78
N PRO A 324 14.42 18.04 5.93
CA PRO A 324 13.37 19.04 5.92
C PRO A 324 13.84 20.38 5.39
N ARG A 325 13.02 20.98 4.51
CA ARG A 325 13.21 22.34 3.98
C ARG A 325 12.28 23.28 4.73
N PHE A 326 12.83 24.07 5.65
CA PHE A 326 12.06 25.00 6.47
C PHE A 326 11.80 26.31 5.75
N ASP A 327 10.52 26.67 5.67
CA ASP A 327 10.04 27.88 5.04
C ASP A 327 9.45 28.87 6.07
N ASN A 328 9.36 30.13 5.67
CA ASN A 328 8.51 31.13 6.35
C ASN A 328 7.08 31.09 5.79
N LEU A 329 6.17 31.83 6.42
CA LEU A 329 4.76 31.86 6.03
C LEU A 329 4.56 32.30 4.57
N ALA A 330 5.29 33.31 4.10
CA ALA A 330 5.15 33.83 2.73
C ALA A 330 5.52 32.77 1.68
N ALA A 331 6.58 32.00 1.92
CA ALA A 331 6.97 30.89 1.06
C ALA A 331 5.97 29.73 1.15
N ALA A 332 5.46 29.42 2.34
CA ALA A 332 4.45 28.37 2.54
C ALA A 332 3.09 28.71 1.91
N GLN A 333 2.77 29.96 1.69
CA GLN A 333 1.55 30.39 0.98
C GLN A 333 1.64 30.18 -0.55
N GLN A 334 2.85 30.08 -1.11
CA GLN A 334 2.99 29.86 -2.55
C GLN A 334 2.42 28.51 -2.97
N PRO A 335 1.64 28.48 -4.08
CA PRO A 335 1.16 27.21 -4.62
C PRO A 335 2.33 26.40 -5.21
N GLY A 336 2.26 25.09 -5.13
CA GLY A 336 3.22 24.19 -5.78
C GLY A 336 3.48 22.92 -5.00
N ASN A 337 4.29 23.00 -3.97
CA ASN A 337 4.82 21.83 -3.28
C ASN A 337 3.90 21.31 -2.15
N SER A 338 4.10 20.07 -1.77
CA SER A 338 3.55 19.49 -0.53
C SER A 338 4.04 20.29 0.68
N LEU A 339 3.20 20.36 1.72
CA LEU A 339 3.49 21.14 2.94
C LEU A 339 3.30 20.30 4.19
N LEU A 340 4.29 20.36 5.08
CA LEU A 340 4.17 19.94 6.47
C LEU A 340 4.02 21.20 7.35
N LEU A 341 2.82 21.44 7.87
CA LEU A 341 2.56 22.48 8.87
C LEU A 341 2.63 21.89 10.27
N ILE A 342 3.47 22.46 11.15
CA ILE A 342 3.53 22.09 12.57
C ILE A 342 3.23 23.34 13.39
N THR A 343 2.17 23.29 14.21
CA THR A 343 1.65 24.42 14.97
C THR A 343 1.13 24.01 16.35
N THR A 344 0.75 24.97 17.17
CA THR A 344 0.05 24.72 18.44
C THR A 344 -1.47 24.79 18.26
N ASN A 345 -2.23 24.12 19.17
CA ASN A 345 -3.69 24.04 19.04
C ASN A 345 -4.37 25.42 19.10
N ASP A 346 -3.83 26.35 19.86
CA ASP A 346 -4.34 27.71 20.00
C ASP A 346 -4.13 28.57 18.75
N ARG A 347 -3.05 28.33 18.00
CA ARG A 347 -2.73 29.05 16.75
C ARG A 347 -3.34 28.43 15.52
N LEU A 348 -3.75 27.16 15.60
CA LEU A 348 -4.16 26.35 14.42
C LEU A 348 -5.15 27.09 13.52
N ASN A 349 -6.21 27.68 14.07
CA ASN A 349 -7.25 28.35 13.27
C ASN A 349 -6.71 29.57 12.52
N GLU A 350 -5.80 30.33 13.14
CA GLU A 350 -5.15 31.49 12.53
C GLU A 350 -4.23 31.02 11.37
N ASP A 351 -3.39 30.04 11.63
CA ASP A 351 -2.44 29.51 10.64
C ASP A 351 -3.18 28.90 9.43
N LEU A 352 -4.27 28.18 9.66
CA LEU A 352 -5.11 27.66 8.56
C LEU A 352 -5.70 28.78 7.72
N LYS A 353 -6.21 29.85 8.37
CA LYS A 353 -6.75 31.02 7.66
C LYS A 353 -5.68 31.70 6.81
N LEU A 354 -4.48 31.88 7.34
CA LEU A 354 -3.35 32.51 6.63
C LEU A 354 -2.91 31.67 5.41
N LEU A 355 -3.04 30.34 5.49
CA LEU A 355 -2.71 29.41 4.40
C LEU A 355 -3.88 29.11 3.45
N GLY A 356 -5.07 29.70 3.69
CA GLY A 356 -6.27 29.41 2.90
C GLY A 356 -6.77 27.98 3.03
N LEU A 357 -6.48 27.32 4.14
CA LEU A 357 -6.86 25.94 4.43
C LEU A 357 -8.08 25.85 5.34
N LYS A 358 -8.78 24.73 5.27
CA LYS A 358 -9.91 24.44 6.17
C LYS A 358 -9.69 23.13 6.89
N ARG A 359 -10.02 23.11 8.19
CA ARG A 359 -10.02 21.87 8.98
C ARG A 359 -11.10 20.92 8.43
N PRO A 360 -10.78 19.63 8.18
CA PRO A 360 -11.76 18.69 7.65
C PRO A 360 -12.93 18.48 8.61
N SER A 361 -14.16 18.59 8.11
CA SER A 361 -15.39 18.38 8.90
C SER A 361 -15.58 16.90 9.31
N ALA A 362 -14.95 15.98 8.59
CA ALA A 362 -14.98 14.54 8.86
C ALA A 362 -14.07 14.09 10.01
N LEU A 363 -13.28 14.99 10.61
CA LEU A 363 -12.49 14.67 11.80
C LEU A 363 -13.40 14.27 12.97
N PRO A 364 -13.11 13.14 13.66
CA PRO A 364 -13.88 12.73 14.85
C PRO A 364 -13.88 13.81 15.95
N LYS A 365 -15.03 13.99 16.58
CA LYS A 365 -15.21 14.93 17.70
C LYS A 365 -14.89 14.21 19.02
N VAL A 366 -13.62 13.95 19.27
CA VAL A 366 -13.12 13.37 20.53
C VAL A 366 -12.13 14.36 21.16
N ALA A 367 -11.96 14.33 22.48
CA ALA A 367 -10.90 15.10 23.14
C ALA A 367 -9.54 14.48 22.77
N TYR A 368 -8.54 15.33 22.51
CA TYR A 368 -7.18 14.93 22.14
C TYR A 368 -6.19 16.02 22.56
N SER A 369 -4.93 15.64 22.77
CA SER A 369 -3.83 16.58 23.03
C SER A 369 -3.06 16.95 21.77
N ALA A 370 -3.08 16.08 20.73
CA ALA A 370 -2.50 16.39 19.43
C ALA A 370 -3.32 15.79 18.29
N GLU A 371 -3.38 16.49 17.17
CA GLU A 371 -4.02 16.02 15.93
C GLU A 371 -3.05 16.09 14.75
N VAL A 372 -3.17 15.11 13.87
CA VAL A 372 -2.48 15.07 12.59
C VAL A 372 -3.51 14.74 11.53
N TRP A 373 -3.57 15.52 10.47
CA TRP A 373 -4.50 15.29 9.38
C TRP A 373 -4.01 15.89 8.06
N THR A 374 -4.59 15.41 6.98
CA THR A 374 -4.23 15.78 5.62
C THR A 374 -5.36 16.54 4.93
N THR A 375 -4.97 17.42 4.03
CA THR A 375 -5.88 18.08 3.09
C THR A 375 -5.18 18.32 1.76
N ARG A 376 -5.90 18.78 0.75
CA ARG A 376 -5.32 19.19 -0.54
C ARG A 376 -5.56 20.66 -0.80
N ARG A 377 -4.55 21.32 -1.35
CA ARG A 377 -4.68 22.66 -1.94
C ARG A 377 -5.42 22.58 -3.30
N ALA A 378 -5.86 23.73 -3.80
CA ALA A 378 -6.55 23.83 -5.09
C ALA A 378 -5.71 23.27 -6.27
N ASN A 379 -4.39 23.46 -6.24
CA ASN A 379 -3.45 22.88 -7.21
C ASN A 379 -3.20 21.38 -7.02
N GLY A 380 -3.75 20.80 -5.96
CA GLY A 380 -3.70 19.40 -5.62
C GLY A 380 -2.52 18.97 -4.79
N ALA A 381 -1.61 19.83 -4.42
CA ALA A 381 -0.55 19.51 -3.46
C ALA A 381 -1.14 19.11 -2.11
N THR A 382 -0.57 18.07 -1.49
CA THR A 382 -1.03 17.59 -0.18
C THR A 382 -0.41 18.44 0.94
N VAL A 383 -1.22 18.75 1.93
CA VAL A 383 -0.79 19.37 3.18
C VAL A 383 -1.02 18.40 4.32
N VAL A 384 0.00 18.18 5.13
CA VAL A 384 -0.11 17.53 6.45
C VAL A 384 -0.06 18.62 7.49
N VAL A 385 -1.06 18.62 8.36
CA VAL A 385 -1.14 19.51 9.53
C VAL A 385 -0.88 18.67 10.77
N VAL A 386 0.07 19.11 11.59
CA VAL A 386 0.36 18.58 12.92
C VAL A 386 0.10 19.70 13.92
N SER A 387 -0.83 19.49 14.84
CA SER A 387 -1.12 20.45 15.90
C SER A 387 -1.07 19.75 17.26
N ALA A 388 -0.45 20.40 18.26
CA ALA A 388 -0.32 19.86 19.60
C ALA A 388 -0.63 20.93 20.65
N ALA A 389 -1.16 20.52 21.82
CA ALA A 389 -1.51 21.45 22.89
C ALA A 389 -0.27 22.14 23.49
N ASN A 390 0.85 21.42 23.53
CA ASN A 390 2.11 21.93 24.08
C ASN A 390 3.31 21.12 23.52
N THR A 391 4.51 21.52 23.93
CA THR A 391 5.78 20.89 23.49
C THR A 391 5.88 19.41 23.90
N ASN A 392 5.37 19.02 25.06
CA ASN A 392 5.45 17.63 25.52
C ASN A 392 4.53 16.73 24.68
N ASP A 393 3.33 17.19 24.34
CA ASP A 393 2.43 16.49 23.45
C ASP A 393 3.06 16.34 22.05
N LEU A 394 3.69 17.39 21.52
CA LEU A 394 4.41 17.30 20.25
C LEU A 394 5.57 16.27 20.31
N LYS A 395 6.38 16.31 21.38
CA LYS A 395 7.47 15.33 21.60
C LYS A 395 6.96 13.89 21.67
N SER A 396 5.76 13.68 22.22
CA SER A 396 5.13 12.36 22.34
C SER A 396 4.83 11.72 20.97
N LEU A 397 4.72 12.52 19.90
CA LEU A 397 4.49 12.06 18.53
C LEU A 397 5.75 11.52 17.84
N LEU A 398 6.95 11.86 18.32
CA LEU A 398 8.23 11.52 17.67
C LEU A 398 8.38 10.02 17.37
N ARG A 399 7.86 9.16 18.24
CA ARG A 399 7.94 7.71 18.06
C ARG A 399 6.76 7.12 17.30
N PRO A 400 5.49 7.41 17.64
CA PRO A 400 4.36 6.74 16.99
C PRO A 400 4.03 7.28 15.60
N LEU A 401 4.13 8.59 15.35
CA LEU A 401 3.62 9.21 14.13
C LEU A 401 4.24 8.68 12.83
N PRO A 402 5.55 8.34 12.74
CA PRO A 402 6.12 7.75 11.52
C PRO A 402 5.46 6.44 11.07
N HIS A 403 4.79 5.71 11.97
CA HIS A 403 4.10 4.46 11.64
C HIS A 403 2.70 4.68 11.01
N TYR A 404 2.22 5.92 10.98
CA TYR A 404 0.88 6.25 10.46
C TYR A 404 0.89 6.86 9.06
N GLY A 405 1.96 6.71 8.30
CA GLY A 405 2.11 7.27 6.94
C GLY A 405 0.94 6.97 5.99
N GLY A 406 0.32 5.80 6.09
CA GLY A 406 -0.84 5.41 5.29
C GLY A 406 -2.20 5.94 5.78
N GLN A 407 -2.25 6.85 6.76
CA GLN A 407 -3.50 7.42 7.29
C GLN A 407 -3.74 8.82 6.71
N SER A 408 -5.02 9.21 6.61
CA SER A 408 -5.42 10.59 6.32
C SER A 408 -5.49 11.45 7.58
N TYR A 409 -5.79 10.84 8.73
CA TYR A 409 -5.78 11.51 10.03
C TYR A 409 -5.43 10.56 11.16
N VAL A 410 -4.87 11.12 12.23
CA VAL A 410 -4.63 10.45 13.52
C VAL A 410 -4.83 11.48 14.65
N LEU A 411 -5.62 11.14 15.65
CA LEU A 411 -5.80 11.92 16.87
C LEU A 411 -5.09 11.22 18.02
N PHE A 412 -4.33 11.98 18.80
CA PHE A 412 -3.48 11.45 19.87
C PHE A 412 -3.84 12.02 21.23
N GLU A 413 -3.65 11.21 22.26
CA GLU A 413 -3.59 11.62 23.65
C GLU A 413 -2.33 11.03 24.28
N ALA A 414 -1.47 11.89 24.80
CA ALA A 414 -0.17 11.51 25.39
C ALA A 414 0.64 10.52 24.50
N GLY A 415 0.67 10.73 23.20
CA GLY A 415 1.36 9.87 22.23
C GLY A 415 0.65 8.56 21.85
N ARG A 416 -0.51 8.26 22.45
CA ARG A 416 -1.34 7.12 22.08
C ARG A 416 -2.40 7.55 21.06
N ALA A 417 -2.47 6.83 19.92
CA ALA A 417 -3.52 7.08 18.94
C ALA A 417 -4.89 6.68 19.49
N LEU A 418 -5.81 7.65 19.59
CA LEU A 418 -7.20 7.47 19.99
C LEU A 418 -8.09 7.12 18.78
N SER A 419 -7.87 7.80 17.68
CA SER A 419 -8.62 7.60 16.44
C SER A 419 -7.71 7.81 15.25
N ARG A 420 -7.94 7.04 14.20
CA ARG A 420 -7.22 7.14 12.94
C ARG A 420 -8.11 6.68 11.80
N GLY A 421 -7.83 7.16 10.60
CA GLY A 421 -8.61 6.75 9.44
C GLY A 421 -8.14 7.34 8.13
N ILE A 422 -8.88 6.97 7.09
CA ILE A 422 -8.74 7.46 5.74
C ILE A 422 -9.97 8.29 5.42
N TRP A 423 -9.79 9.42 4.71
CA TRP A 423 -10.94 10.20 4.24
C TRP A 423 -11.81 9.36 3.30
N PRO A 424 -13.14 9.56 3.33
CA PRO A 424 -14.04 8.89 2.40
C PRO A 424 -13.60 9.14 0.95
N ILE A 425 -13.70 8.09 0.13
CA ILE A 425 -13.39 8.13 -1.29
C ILE A 425 -14.70 8.24 -2.06
N ALA A 426 -14.75 9.12 -3.07
CA ALA A 426 -15.78 9.05 -4.08
C ALA A 426 -15.62 7.77 -4.92
N ARG A 427 -16.67 7.36 -5.66
CA ARG A 427 -16.59 6.22 -6.58
C ARG A 427 -15.38 6.38 -7.51
N GLY A 428 -14.57 5.32 -7.65
CA GLY A 428 -13.30 5.35 -8.32
C GLY A 428 -13.39 5.57 -9.83
N ALA A 429 -12.26 5.87 -10.48
CA ALA A 429 -12.15 6.03 -11.94
C ALA A 429 -12.52 4.76 -12.73
N LEU A 430 -12.48 3.60 -12.08
CA LEU A 430 -12.81 2.29 -12.64
C LEU A 430 -14.26 1.86 -12.36
N TYR A 431 -15.12 2.77 -11.92
CA TYR A 431 -16.56 2.57 -11.77
C TYR A 431 -17.29 3.33 -12.86
N ARG A 432 -18.30 2.68 -13.48
CA ARG A 432 -19.20 3.28 -14.46
C ARG A 432 -20.64 2.98 -14.10
N ASP A 433 -21.43 4.02 -13.87
CA ASP A 433 -22.87 3.92 -13.83
C ASP A 433 -23.37 3.75 -15.28
N LEU A 434 -24.14 2.71 -15.53
CA LEU A 434 -24.67 2.40 -16.87
C LEU A 434 -26.05 3.02 -17.11
N GLY A 435 -26.60 3.70 -16.10
CA GLY A 435 -27.75 4.60 -16.17
C GLY A 435 -29.08 3.99 -16.61
N PRO A 436 -30.15 4.79 -16.66
CA PRO A 436 -31.33 4.47 -17.45
C PRO A 436 -30.98 4.55 -18.94
N LEU A 437 -31.46 3.60 -19.75
CA LEU A 437 -31.39 3.72 -21.21
C LEU A 437 -31.92 5.11 -21.62
N ALA A 438 -31.21 5.77 -22.56
CA ALA A 438 -31.72 7.03 -23.11
C ALA A 438 -33.15 6.84 -23.63
N PRO A 439 -34.07 7.77 -23.36
CA PRO A 439 -35.42 7.68 -23.95
C PRO A 439 -35.30 7.69 -25.47
N GLY A 440 -35.60 6.55 -26.12
CA GLY A 440 -35.58 6.41 -27.58
C GLY A 440 -34.74 5.27 -28.15
N SER A 441 -34.12 4.42 -27.32
CA SER A 441 -33.42 3.23 -27.77
C SER A 441 -34.27 1.93 -27.66
N LEU A 442 -35.54 2.02 -28.07
CA LEU A 442 -36.42 0.87 -28.31
C LEU A 442 -36.65 0.72 -29.81
#